data_181ab8269396ae32ec82631a236379b6
#
_entry.id   181ab8269396ae32ec82631a236379b6
#
_cell.length_a   1.000
_cell.length_b   1.000
_cell.length_c   1.000
_cell.angle_alpha   90.00
_cell.angle_beta   90.00
_cell.angle_gamma   90.00
#
_symmetry.space_group_name_H-M   'P 1'
#
loop_
_entity.id
_entity.type
_entity.pdbx_description
1 polymer ?
#
loop_
_entity_poly.entity_id
_entity_poly.type
_entity_poly.pdbx_seq_one_letter_code
_entity_poly.pdbx_strand_id
1 'polypeptide(L)'
;MTTKIEPNTTRRSAPNQQRSRDTLEQILIAAADLIEEVGFEKLSTNMICRRAELTPPALYRYFPNKYSVLKELGERLMAQQNILME
;
A
#
# COMPACT_ATOMS: atom_id res chain seq x y z
N MET A 1 -9.82 -24.08 -24.03
CA MET A 1 -9.53 -23.76 -23.51
C MET A 1 -9.27 -22.97 -23.29
N THR A 2 -9.52 -23.20 -23.31
CA THR A 2 -9.10 -22.70 -22.88
C THR A 2 -8.69 -22.12 -22.59
N THR A 3 -8.85 -22.18 -22.57
CA THR A 3 -8.38 -21.69 -22.13
C THR A 3 -7.76 -21.25 -21.86
N LYS A 4 -7.83 -21.51 -21.81
CA LYS A 4 -7.03 -21.14 -21.35
C LYS A 4 -6.16 -20.56 -21.66
N ILE A 5 -6.24 -20.62 -22.28
CA ILE A 5 -5.13 -20.16 -22.53
C ILE A 5 -4.83 -18.83 -22.55
N GLU A 6 -5.57 -18.18 -22.69
CA GLU A 6 -5.30 -16.97 -22.58
C GLU A 6 -4.56 -16.37 -21.71
N PRO A 7 -4.45 -16.72 -21.04
CA PRO A 7 -3.90 -16.00 -20.00
C PRO A 7 -2.48 -15.71 -20.04
N ASN A 8 -1.79 -16.21 -20.90
CA ASN A 8 -0.37 -16.08 -20.74
C ASN A 8 0.15 -14.70 -20.85
N THR A 9 -0.34 -13.95 -21.80
CA THR A 9 0.13 -12.59 -21.95
C THR A 9 -0.31 -11.75 -20.80
N THR A 10 -1.47 -12.00 -20.33
CA THR A 10 -1.96 -11.26 -19.18
C THR A 10 -1.07 -11.47 -18.00
N ARG A 11 -0.57 -12.65 -17.84
CA ARG A 11 0.26 -12.94 -16.70
C ARG A 11 1.58 -12.23 -16.72
N ARG A 12 2.09 -11.90 -17.89
CA ARG A 12 3.35 -11.22 -17.91
C ARG A 12 3.30 -9.89 -17.27
N SER A 13 2.24 -9.13 -17.48
CA SER A 13 2.18 -7.84 -16.80
C SER A 13 1.69 -7.99 -15.40
N ALA A 14 0.92 -9.01 -15.12
CA ALA A 14 0.37 -9.18 -13.80
C ALA A 14 1.41 -9.22 -12.69
N PRO A 15 2.55 -9.93 -12.83
CA PRO A 15 3.52 -9.97 -11.74
C PRO A 15 4.03 -8.60 -11.33
N ASN A 16 4.28 -7.73 -12.29
CA ASN A 16 4.76 -6.40 -11.94
C ASN A 16 3.71 -5.60 -11.21
N GLN A 17 2.48 -5.68 -11.67
CA GLN A 17 1.39 -4.98 -11.01
C GLN A 17 1.15 -5.56 -9.63
N GLN A 18 1.27 -6.86 -9.51
CA GLN A 18 1.08 -7.51 -8.23
C GLN A 18 2.11 -7.03 -7.22
N ARG A 19 3.37 -6.92 -7.64
CA ARG A 19 4.39 -6.43 -6.75
C ARG A 19 4.12 -5.02 -6.29
N SER A 20 3.71 -4.14 -7.21
CA SER A 20 3.42 -2.77 -6.83
C SER A 20 2.29 -2.71 -5.82
N ARG A 21 1.25 -3.51 -6.05
CA ARG A 21 0.15 -3.54 -5.11
C ARG A 21 0.57 -4.08 -3.76
N ASP A 22 1.37 -5.14 -3.78
CA ASP A 22 1.84 -5.72 -2.53
C ASP A 22 2.66 -4.73 -1.75
N THR A 23 3.55 -4.01 -2.43
CA THR A 23 4.37 -3.02 -1.78
C THR A 23 3.52 -1.91 -1.19
N LEU A 24 2.56 -1.42 -1.97
CA LEU A 24 1.66 -0.38 -1.50
C LEU A 24 0.92 -0.83 -0.25
N GLU A 25 0.40 -2.05 -0.27
CA GLU A 25 -0.32 -2.58 0.89
C GLU A 25 0.58 -2.70 2.10
N GLN A 26 1.81 -3.15 1.90
CA GLN A 26 2.75 -3.27 3.00
C GLN A 26 3.03 -1.91 3.63
N ILE A 27 3.18 -0.90 2.80
CA ILE A 27 3.41 0.44 3.32
C ILE A 27 2.22 0.90 4.17
N LEU A 28 1.02 0.67 3.68
CA LEU A 28 -0.18 1.12 4.37
C LEU A 28 -0.39 0.35 5.67
N ILE A 29 -0.15 -0.95 5.66
CA ILE A 29 -0.27 -1.75 6.87
C ILE A 29 0.75 -1.31 7.90
N ALA A 30 2.00 -1.12 7.47
CA ALA A 30 3.03 -0.67 8.38
C ALA A 30 2.69 0.68 8.99
N ALA A 31 2.20 1.59 8.16
CA ALA A 31 1.85 2.93 8.65
C ALA A 31 0.69 2.86 9.64
N ALA A 32 -0.32 2.06 9.34
CA ALA A 32 -1.47 1.94 10.24
C ALA A 32 -1.05 1.37 11.59
N ASP A 33 -0.21 0.34 11.55
CA ASP A 33 0.29 -0.24 12.81
C ASP A 33 1.08 0.77 13.61
N LEU A 34 1.94 1.53 12.95
CA LEU A 34 2.75 2.52 13.63
C LEU A 34 1.91 3.66 14.21
N ILE A 35 0.89 4.06 13.49
CA ILE A 35 0.00 5.09 14.00
C ILE A 35 -0.65 4.63 15.29
N GLU A 36 -1.03 3.36 15.37
CA GLU A 36 -1.59 2.83 16.59
C GLU A 36 -0.56 2.75 17.71
N GLU A 37 0.68 2.45 17.36
CA GLU A 37 1.71 2.29 18.37
C GLU A 37 2.21 3.61 18.92
N VAL A 38 2.49 4.57 18.03
CA VAL A 38 3.15 5.80 18.47
C VAL A 38 2.37 7.07 18.15
N GLY A 39 1.31 6.96 17.36
CA GLY A 39 0.54 8.12 16.96
C GLY A 39 1.07 8.74 15.69
N PHE A 40 0.20 9.48 15.01
CA PHE A 40 0.57 10.05 13.73
C PHE A 40 1.67 11.10 13.87
N GLU A 41 1.66 11.84 14.96
CA GLU A 41 2.63 12.91 15.11
C GLU A 41 4.05 12.37 15.18
N LYS A 42 4.23 11.22 15.82
CA LYS A 42 5.55 10.64 15.94
C LYS A 42 5.92 9.78 14.75
N LEU A 43 4.96 9.50 13.91
CA LEU A 43 5.21 8.68 12.73
C LEU A 43 6.20 9.39 11.79
N SER A 44 7.13 8.62 11.24
CA SER A 44 8.04 9.13 10.24
C SER A 44 8.14 8.14 9.10
N THR A 45 8.56 8.64 7.93
CA THR A 45 8.74 7.76 6.79
C THR A 45 9.84 6.73 7.05
N ASN A 46 10.86 7.11 7.82
CA ASN A 46 11.89 6.14 8.19
C ASN A 46 11.32 4.96 8.95
N MET A 47 10.41 5.23 9.87
CA MET A 47 9.78 4.17 10.64
C MET A 47 8.99 3.25 9.73
N ILE A 48 8.29 3.82 8.77
CA ILE A 48 7.54 3.01 7.82
C ILE A 48 8.48 2.15 6.99
N CYS A 49 9.57 2.75 6.54
CA CYS A 49 10.56 2.00 5.76
C CYS A 49 11.07 0.79 6.52
N ARG A 50 11.40 1.00 7.78
CA ARG A 50 11.93 -0.11 8.57
C ARG A 50 10.90 -1.20 8.74
N ARG A 51 9.68 -0.83 9.08
CA ARG A 51 8.64 -1.81 9.32
C ARG A 51 8.31 -2.58 8.04
N ALA A 52 8.26 -1.89 6.92
CA ALA A 52 7.92 -2.50 5.63
C ALA A 52 9.12 -3.08 4.92
N GLU A 53 10.31 -2.93 5.51
CA GLU A 53 11.56 -3.44 4.91
C GLU A 53 11.81 -2.82 3.54
N LEU A 54 11.68 -1.50 3.47
CA LEU A 54 11.90 -0.76 2.25
C LEU A 54 13.00 0.26 2.46
N THR A 55 13.61 0.66 1.35
CA THR A 55 14.53 1.80 1.38
C THR A 55 13.73 3.08 1.22
N PRO A 56 14.27 4.23 1.71
CA PRO A 56 13.57 5.49 1.51
C PRO A 56 13.23 5.80 0.06
N PRO A 57 14.13 5.61 -0.90
CA PRO A 57 13.73 5.88 -2.28
C PRO A 57 12.57 5.03 -2.76
N ALA A 58 12.51 3.77 -2.30
CA ALA A 58 11.41 2.90 -2.68
C ALA A 58 10.09 3.43 -2.13
N LEU A 59 10.10 3.88 -0.87
CA LEU A 59 8.89 4.43 -0.28
C LEU A 59 8.46 5.71 -1.00
N TYR A 60 9.43 6.58 -1.30
CA TYR A 60 9.10 7.86 -1.90
C TYR A 60 8.54 7.74 -3.31
N ARG A 61 8.73 6.61 -3.96
CA ARG A 61 8.06 6.37 -5.22
C ARG A 61 6.55 6.33 -5.06
N TYR A 62 6.10 5.86 -3.92
CA TYR A 62 4.67 5.73 -3.65
C TYR A 62 4.11 6.91 -2.90
N PHE A 63 4.84 7.38 -1.90
CA PHE A 63 4.35 8.44 -1.03
C PHE A 63 5.50 9.41 -0.71
N PRO A 64 5.36 10.67 -1.09
CA PRO A 64 6.45 11.64 -0.83
C PRO A 64 6.60 12.01 0.65
N ASN A 65 5.54 11.84 1.43
CA ASN A 65 5.61 12.18 2.85
C ASN A 65 4.55 11.40 3.60
N LYS A 66 4.55 11.52 4.93
CA LYS A 66 3.61 10.74 5.73
C LYS A 66 2.17 11.22 5.59
N TYR A 67 1.98 12.46 5.18
CA TYR A 67 0.62 12.97 4.99
C TYR A 67 -0.06 12.31 3.81
N SER A 68 0.69 12.01 2.76
CA SER A 68 0.13 11.31 1.62
C SER A 68 -0.24 9.87 2.00
N VAL A 69 0.51 9.26 2.89
CA VAL A 69 0.17 7.93 3.38
C VAL A 69 -1.14 8.00 4.16
N LEU A 70 -1.26 9.00 5.04
CA LEU A 70 -2.48 9.15 5.82
C LEU A 70 -3.69 9.39 4.93
N LYS A 71 -3.51 10.18 3.89
CA LYS A 71 -4.60 10.45 2.97
C LYS A 71 -5.10 9.16 2.31
N GLU A 72 -4.16 8.34 1.88
CA GLU A 72 -4.54 7.09 1.24
C GLU A 72 -5.27 6.18 2.23
N LEU A 73 -4.78 6.11 3.45
CA LEU A 73 -5.44 5.30 4.47
C LEU A 73 -6.86 5.77 4.71
N GLY A 74 -7.04 7.07 4.80
CA GLY A 74 -8.37 7.63 5.01
C GLY A 74 -9.29 7.32 3.87
N GLU A 75 -8.80 7.42 2.64
CA GLU A 75 -9.62 7.13 1.48
C GLU A 75 -10.07 5.68 1.46
N ARG A 76 -9.19 4.78 1.85
CA ARG A 76 -9.55 3.38 1.89
C ARG A 76 -10.60 3.08 2.94
N LEU A 77 -10.47 3.71 4.10
CA LEU A 77 -11.46 3.54 5.14
C LEU A 77 -12.82 4.05 4.70
N MET A 78 -12.84 5.19 4.04
CA MET A 78 -14.09 5.75 3.55
C MET A 78 -14.71 4.85 2.50
N ALA A 79 -13.89 4.29 1.64
CA ALA A 79 -14.40 3.37 0.63
C ALA A 79 -15.04 2.16 1.27
N GLN A 80 -14.41 1.62 2.31
CA GLN A 80 -14.97 0.49 3.01
C GLN A 80 -16.29 0.83 3.67
N GLN A 81 -16.35 2.00 4.28
CA GLN A 81 -17.59 2.43 4.91
C GLN A 81 -18.70 2.57 3.89
N ASN A 82 -18.39 3.12 2.74
CA ASN A 82 -19.38 3.23 1.70
C ASN A 82 -19.92 1.89 1.27
N ILE A 83 -19.04 0.93 1.15
CA ILE A 83 -19.45 -0.42 0.79
C ILE A 83 -20.37 -1.00 1.85
N LEU A 84 -19.99 -0.81 3.11
CA LEU A 84 -20.79 -1.36 4.19
C LEU A 84 -22.18 -0.74 4.28
N MET A 85 -22.26 0.52 3.94
CA MET A 85 -23.55 1.19 4.04
C MET A 85 -24.51 0.77 2.95
N GLU A 86 -23.99 0.22 1.89
CA GLU A 86 -24.86 -0.27 0.85
C GLU A 86 -25.34 -1.67 1.13
#